data_267e2c4a9fc85a7700ca7f76949d7a51
#
_entry.id   267e2c4a9fc85a7700ca7f76949d7a51
#
_cell.length_a   1.000
_cell.length_b   1.000
_cell.length_c   1.000
_cell.angle_alpha   90.00
_cell.angle_beta   90.00
_cell.angle_gamma   90.00
#
_symmetry.space_group_name_H-M   'P 1'
#
loop_
_entity.id
_entity.type
_entity.pdbx_description
1 polymer ?
#
loop_
_entity_poly.entity_id
_entity_poly.type
_entity_poly.pdbx_seq_one_letter_code
_entity_poly.pdbx_strand_id
1 'polypeptide(L)'
;MKFKFFRSCLMASLVACTTAAGAETVLERISAGGKLVIAHRESSIPFSYLDENKKPVGYAMDLCLKIAEAVRQKTGTKAMQIEFLMVTPANRIAVVESGKADMECGSTTNNAERREKVAFTIPHFITGARLLVRADSPVQRIEELGGKKLVSTKGTTPLKAVEQTNRSHLLRIDIVAAPDHGKAVDMVESGEVEAFVMDDVLLFGLVANRPKPGGLKVVGKLLTTEPLAIMLPKGDPAFKKLVDDEMRRLIVSKEIYPIYDKWFLKPIPPKNTALNMPVSYLLKDFWKYPTDIVPF
;
A
#
# COMPACT_ATOMS: atom_id res chain seq x y z
N MET A 1 25.47 83.40 22.51
CA MET A 1 24.29 82.71 21.97
C MET A 1 24.77 81.54 21.11
N LYS A 2 24.69 80.29 21.62
CA LYS A 2 25.11 79.09 20.91
C LYS A 2 23.88 78.26 20.60
N PHE A 3 23.51 78.13 19.32
CA PHE A 3 22.46 77.29 18.81
C PHE A 3 22.97 75.84 18.71
N LYS A 4 22.32 74.91 19.41
CA LYS A 4 22.55 73.44 19.24
C LYS A 4 21.51 72.91 18.22
N PHE A 5 22.03 72.38 17.12
CA PHE A 5 21.27 71.61 16.12
C PHE A 5 21.03 70.23 16.64
N PHE A 6 19.77 69.84 16.84
CA PHE A 6 19.35 68.48 17.14
C PHE A 6 19.12 67.76 15.80
N ARG A 7 19.95 66.76 15.49
CA ARG A 7 19.77 65.87 14.35
C ARG A 7 18.90 64.69 14.84
N SER A 8 17.62 64.64 14.43
CA SER A 8 16.76 63.47 14.57
C SER A 8 17.12 62.45 13.52
N CYS A 9 17.69 61.32 13.94
CA CYS A 9 17.84 60.13 13.13
C CYS A 9 16.51 59.38 13.09
N LEU A 10 15.84 59.38 11.94
CA LEU A 10 14.67 58.55 11.66
C LEU A 10 15.17 57.15 11.31
N MET A 11 15.09 56.18 12.24
CA MET A 11 15.30 54.77 11.96
C MET A 11 14.07 54.21 11.26
N ALA A 12 14.15 53.98 9.98
CA ALA A 12 13.16 53.21 9.22
C ALA A 12 13.34 51.71 9.53
N SER A 13 12.47 51.16 10.35
CA SER A 13 12.41 49.70 10.61
C SER A 13 11.84 48.99 9.37
N LEU A 14 12.70 48.35 8.61
CA LEU A 14 12.30 47.38 7.55
C LEU A 14 11.69 46.14 8.26
N VAL A 15 10.37 46.02 8.27
CA VAL A 15 9.70 44.76 8.60
C VAL A 15 9.87 43.82 7.42
N ALA A 16 10.84 42.92 7.52
CA ALA A 16 10.96 41.80 6.60
C ALA A 16 9.79 40.83 6.85
N CYS A 17 8.74 40.92 6.03
CA CYS A 17 7.72 39.86 5.95
C CYS A 17 8.39 38.61 5.40
N THR A 18 8.85 37.71 6.28
CA THR A 18 9.20 36.35 5.90
C THR A 18 7.90 35.63 5.57
N THR A 19 7.54 35.58 4.29
CA THR A 19 6.55 34.62 3.80
C THR A 19 7.12 33.24 4.07
N ALA A 20 6.54 32.51 5.01
CA ALA A 20 6.79 31.08 5.14
C ALA A 20 6.37 30.46 3.80
N ALA A 21 7.35 30.14 2.95
CA ALA A 21 7.10 29.35 1.75
C ALA A 21 6.62 27.98 2.25
N GLY A 22 5.28 27.75 2.20
CA GLY A 22 4.73 26.43 2.38
C GLY A 22 5.40 25.46 1.40
N ALA A 23 5.58 24.22 1.80
CA ALA A 23 6.09 23.20 0.87
C ALA A 23 5.16 23.14 -0.36
N GLU A 24 5.75 23.13 -1.55
CA GLU A 24 5.02 23.01 -2.81
C GLU A 24 4.16 21.73 -2.80
N THR A 25 2.88 21.87 -3.09
CA THR A 25 1.95 20.72 -3.15
C THR A 25 2.19 19.88 -4.39
N VAL A 26 1.75 18.62 -4.36
CA VAL A 26 1.83 17.72 -5.54
C VAL A 26 1.11 18.32 -6.75
N LEU A 27 -0.06 18.95 -6.54
CA LEU A 27 -0.84 19.54 -7.62
C LEU A 27 -0.17 20.76 -8.24
N GLU A 28 0.46 21.63 -7.43
CA GLU A 28 1.22 22.80 -7.90
C GLU A 28 2.42 22.35 -8.73
N ARG A 29 3.20 21.43 -8.23
CA ARG A 29 4.37 20.86 -8.93
C ARG A 29 3.97 20.23 -10.28
N ILE A 30 2.87 19.49 -10.34
CA ILE A 30 2.38 18.89 -11.59
C ILE A 30 1.90 20.00 -12.54
N SER A 31 1.18 21.00 -12.05
CA SER A 31 0.71 22.14 -12.86
C SER A 31 1.87 22.92 -13.48
N ALA A 32 3.01 23.01 -12.79
CA ALA A 32 4.23 23.62 -13.28
C ALA A 32 5.01 22.76 -14.30
N GLY A 33 4.42 21.65 -14.79
CA GLY A 33 5.04 20.75 -15.75
C GLY A 33 5.78 19.57 -15.14
N GLY A 34 5.58 19.34 -13.83
CA GLY A 34 6.13 18.19 -13.14
C GLY A 34 5.49 16.86 -13.53
N LYS A 35 6.03 15.78 -12.98
CA LYS A 35 5.56 14.41 -13.18
C LYS A 35 4.84 13.89 -11.93
N LEU A 36 3.95 12.91 -12.12
CA LEU A 36 3.35 12.15 -11.05
C LEU A 36 4.17 10.87 -10.81
N VAL A 37 4.69 10.68 -9.60
CA VAL A 37 5.50 9.52 -9.24
C VAL A 37 4.63 8.50 -8.48
N ILE A 38 4.46 7.32 -9.08
CA ILE A 38 3.68 6.21 -8.52
C ILE A 38 4.63 5.13 -8.03
N ALA A 39 4.67 4.91 -6.72
CA ALA A 39 5.38 3.78 -6.14
C ALA A 39 4.56 2.49 -6.33
N HIS A 40 5.25 1.42 -6.79
CA HIS A 40 4.65 0.12 -7.03
C HIS A 40 5.45 -1.02 -6.39
N ARG A 41 4.86 -2.21 -6.37
CA ARG A 41 5.46 -3.41 -5.79
C ARG A 41 5.93 -4.37 -6.89
N GLU A 42 6.78 -5.31 -6.50
CA GLU A 42 7.28 -6.36 -7.38
C GLU A 42 6.39 -7.61 -7.36
N SER A 43 5.87 -7.99 -6.19
CA SER A 43 5.23 -9.31 -5.99
C SER A 43 3.96 -9.27 -5.12
N SER A 44 3.21 -8.16 -5.10
CA SER A 44 1.93 -8.05 -4.36
C SER A 44 0.73 -8.38 -5.25
N ILE A 45 0.66 -9.62 -5.74
CA ILE A 45 -0.41 -10.12 -6.64
C ILE A 45 -1.71 -10.29 -5.85
N PRO A 46 -2.86 -9.76 -6.34
CA PRO A 46 -3.11 -9.11 -7.62
C PRO A 46 -3.10 -7.57 -7.59
N PHE A 47 -2.59 -6.93 -6.52
CA PHE A 47 -2.69 -5.47 -6.33
C PHE A 47 -1.66 -4.68 -7.12
N SER A 48 -0.39 -5.08 -7.04
CA SER A 48 0.75 -4.39 -7.63
C SER A 48 1.92 -5.35 -7.79
N TYR A 49 2.27 -5.65 -9.03
CA TYR A 49 3.33 -6.59 -9.34
C TYR A 49 3.85 -6.37 -10.77
N LEU A 50 4.91 -7.06 -11.14
CA LEU A 50 5.46 -6.99 -12.48
C LEU A 50 4.90 -8.13 -13.35
N ASP A 51 4.40 -7.78 -14.54
CA ASP A 51 4.03 -8.76 -15.56
C ASP A 51 5.28 -9.39 -16.24
N GLU A 52 5.08 -10.23 -17.24
CA GLU A 52 6.14 -10.87 -18.01
C GLU A 52 7.06 -9.88 -18.74
N ASN A 53 6.57 -8.68 -19.05
CA ASN A 53 7.30 -7.58 -19.66
C ASN A 53 7.94 -6.63 -18.65
N LYS A 54 7.93 -7.00 -17.36
CA LYS A 54 8.39 -6.18 -16.22
C LYS A 54 7.64 -4.83 -16.10
N LYS A 55 6.42 -4.79 -16.60
CA LYS A 55 5.54 -3.63 -16.45
C LYS A 55 4.77 -3.73 -15.14
N PRO A 56 4.67 -2.65 -14.34
CA PRO A 56 3.84 -2.63 -13.15
C PRO A 56 2.36 -2.71 -13.51
N VAL A 57 1.68 -3.73 -12.99
CA VAL A 57 0.26 -4.02 -13.22
C VAL A 57 -0.43 -4.42 -11.91
N GLY A 58 -1.75 -4.42 -11.87
CA GLY A 58 -2.53 -4.89 -10.74
C GLY A 58 -3.75 -4.02 -10.44
N TYR A 59 -4.56 -4.50 -9.51
CA TYR A 59 -5.79 -3.83 -9.09
C TYR A 59 -5.54 -2.42 -8.54
N ALA A 60 -4.60 -2.27 -7.61
CA ALA A 60 -4.24 -0.97 -7.06
C ALA A 60 -3.58 -0.07 -8.10
N MET A 61 -2.84 -0.65 -9.06
CA MET A 61 -2.26 0.10 -10.18
C MET A 61 -3.34 0.68 -11.08
N ASP A 62 -4.37 -0.10 -11.43
CA ASP A 62 -5.50 0.39 -12.25
C ASP A 62 -6.27 1.51 -11.52
N LEU A 63 -6.50 1.41 -10.21
CA LEU A 63 -7.09 2.48 -9.40
C LEU A 63 -6.24 3.75 -9.42
N CYS A 64 -4.93 3.61 -9.25
CA CYS A 64 -4.01 4.75 -9.29
C CYS A 64 -3.92 5.40 -10.67
N LEU A 65 -4.08 4.65 -11.75
CA LEU A 65 -4.17 5.22 -13.10
C LEU A 65 -5.46 6.04 -13.29
N LYS A 66 -6.58 5.65 -12.65
CA LYS A 66 -7.80 6.46 -12.61
C LYS A 66 -7.57 7.77 -11.83
N ILE A 67 -6.90 7.67 -10.68
CA ILE A 67 -6.51 8.84 -9.90
C ILE A 67 -5.58 9.76 -10.71
N ALA A 68 -4.59 9.20 -11.41
CA ALA A 68 -3.69 9.97 -12.26
C ALA A 68 -4.45 10.75 -13.36
N GLU A 69 -5.50 10.16 -13.92
CA GLU A 69 -6.37 10.85 -14.88
C GLU A 69 -7.13 12.01 -14.21
N ALA A 70 -7.65 11.84 -12.99
CA ALA A 70 -8.28 12.92 -12.23
C ALA A 70 -7.29 14.04 -11.90
N VAL A 71 -6.05 13.71 -11.55
CA VAL A 71 -4.97 14.68 -11.35
C VAL A 71 -4.70 15.47 -12.62
N ARG A 72 -4.57 14.79 -13.77
CA ARG A 72 -4.33 15.40 -15.08
C ARG A 72 -5.45 16.38 -15.44
N GLN A 73 -6.70 16.02 -15.22
CA GLN A 73 -7.86 16.88 -15.47
C GLN A 73 -7.85 18.11 -14.53
N LYS A 74 -7.57 17.90 -13.24
CA LYS A 74 -7.55 18.96 -12.23
C LYS A 74 -6.46 20.00 -12.50
N THR A 75 -5.27 19.55 -12.91
CA THR A 75 -4.11 20.44 -13.18
C THR A 75 -4.12 21.01 -14.60
N GLY A 76 -4.94 20.51 -15.51
CA GLY A 76 -4.95 20.89 -16.93
C GLY A 76 -3.69 20.45 -17.70
N THR A 77 -2.82 19.65 -17.11
CA THR A 77 -1.54 19.23 -17.66
C THR A 77 -1.71 18.08 -18.65
N LYS A 78 -2.01 18.39 -19.92
CA LYS A 78 -2.30 17.38 -20.96
C LYS A 78 -1.18 16.36 -21.14
N ALA A 79 0.08 16.76 -21.01
CA ALA A 79 1.26 15.93 -21.21
C ALA A 79 1.90 15.48 -19.89
N MET A 80 1.09 15.35 -18.79
CA MET A 80 1.58 14.86 -17.51
C MET A 80 2.26 13.50 -17.67
N GLN A 81 3.50 13.39 -17.26
CA GLN A 81 4.25 12.14 -17.25
C GLN A 81 3.99 11.38 -15.96
N ILE A 82 3.87 10.06 -16.08
CA ILE A 82 3.83 9.15 -14.92
C ILE A 82 5.17 8.44 -14.84
N GLU A 83 5.83 8.55 -13.70
CA GLU A 83 7.02 7.79 -13.37
C GLU A 83 6.66 6.67 -12.39
N PHE A 84 7.17 5.46 -12.65
CA PHE A 84 6.98 4.32 -11.76
C PHE A 84 8.24 4.09 -10.93
N LEU A 85 8.08 4.00 -9.60
CA LEU A 85 9.16 3.77 -8.65
C LEU A 85 8.92 2.46 -7.90
N MET A 86 9.79 1.47 -8.09
CA MET A 86 9.66 0.20 -7.38
C MET A 86 10.03 0.35 -5.90
N VAL A 87 9.18 -0.16 -5.02
CA VAL A 87 9.38 -0.16 -3.57
C VAL A 87 9.16 -1.55 -2.97
N THR A 88 9.76 -1.77 -1.81
CA THR A 88 9.56 -2.96 -0.98
C THR A 88 8.57 -2.67 0.16
N PRO A 89 8.01 -3.67 0.84
CA PRO A 89 7.20 -3.45 2.04
C PRO A 89 7.96 -2.70 3.13
N ALA A 90 9.29 -2.85 3.18
CA ALA A 90 10.13 -2.24 4.21
C ALA A 90 10.40 -0.74 3.99
N ASN A 91 10.48 -0.27 2.73
CA ASN A 91 10.86 1.12 2.43
C ASN A 91 9.70 2.01 1.93
N ARG A 92 8.55 1.45 1.51
CA ARG A 92 7.44 2.19 0.89
C ARG A 92 6.96 3.39 1.70
N ILE A 93 6.86 3.25 3.04
CA ILE A 93 6.41 4.33 3.91
C ILE A 93 7.40 5.50 3.87
N ALA A 94 8.69 5.23 4.07
CA ALA A 94 9.73 6.26 4.01
C ALA A 94 9.85 6.94 2.64
N VAL A 95 9.59 6.21 1.55
CA VAL A 95 9.60 6.74 0.18
C VAL A 95 8.47 7.76 -0.02
N VAL A 96 7.25 7.47 0.46
CA VAL A 96 6.12 8.42 0.37
C VAL A 96 6.28 9.56 1.39
N GLU A 97 6.67 9.26 2.62
CA GLU A 97 6.91 10.26 3.69
C GLU A 97 7.93 11.33 3.25
N SER A 98 8.97 10.91 2.53
CA SER A 98 10.02 11.83 2.02
C SER A 98 9.66 12.54 0.71
N GLY A 99 8.47 12.34 0.15
CA GLY A 99 8.05 12.94 -1.12
C GLY A 99 8.74 12.38 -2.37
N LYS A 100 9.47 11.26 -2.26
CA LYS A 100 10.07 10.58 -3.43
C LYS A 100 9.02 9.92 -4.32
N ALA A 101 7.85 9.59 -3.78
CA ALA A 101 6.68 9.17 -4.52
C ALA A 101 5.47 9.94 -4.02
N ASP A 102 4.55 10.25 -4.93
CA ASP A 102 3.32 10.98 -4.64
C ASP A 102 2.21 10.05 -4.13
N MET A 103 2.25 8.79 -4.54
CA MET A 103 1.36 7.76 -4.01
C MET A 103 1.99 6.37 -4.11
N GLU A 104 1.65 5.48 -3.17
CA GLU A 104 2.00 4.05 -3.25
C GLU A 104 0.76 3.23 -3.53
N CYS A 105 0.83 2.50 -4.64
CA CYS A 105 -0.25 1.73 -5.23
C CYS A 105 0.01 0.24 -5.04
N GLY A 106 -0.24 -0.24 -3.83
CA GLY A 106 0.07 -1.61 -3.46
C GLY A 106 -0.98 -2.25 -2.55
N SER A 107 -0.49 -3.07 -1.63
CA SER A 107 -1.26 -3.76 -0.61
C SER A 107 -0.91 -3.23 0.79
N THR A 108 -0.98 -1.92 0.99
CA THR A 108 -0.58 -1.30 2.26
C THR A 108 -1.77 -1.14 3.19
N THR A 109 -1.69 -1.77 4.35
CA THR A 109 -2.69 -1.66 5.41
C THR A 109 -2.74 -0.25 5.96
N ASN A 110 -3.92 0.36 5.96
CA ASN A 110 -4.22 1.59 6.68
C ASN A 110 -4.41 1.26 8.17
N ASN A 111 -3.48 1.68 9.01
CA ASN A 111 -3.58 1.55 10.47
C ASN A 111 -3.09 2.81 11.20
N ALA A 112 -3.35 2.90 12.50
CA ALA A 112 -3.05 4.08 13.31
C ALA A 112 -1.56 4.46 13.28
N GLU A 113 -0.66 3.48 13.47
CA GLU A 113 0.79 3.71 13.48
C GLU A 113 1.29 4.33 12.17
N ARG A 114 0.83 3.82 11.03
CA ARG A 114 1.24 4.32 9.71
C ARG A 114 0.65 5.70 9.41
N ARG A 115 -0.56 5.99 9.91
CA ARG A 115 -1.18 7.34 9.79
C ARG A 115 -0.41 8.43 10.53
N GLU A 116 0.50 8.09 11.43
CA GLU A 116 1.41 9.08 12.03
C GLU A 116 2.36 9.69 11.00
N LYS A 117 2.75 8.93 9.96
CA LYS A 117 3.77 9.29 8.95
C LYS A 117 3.19 9.66 7.59
N VAL A 118 2.14 8.98 7.17
CA VAL A 118 1.53 9.07 5.84
C VAL A 118 0.02 9.17 5.94
N ALA A 119 -0.63 9.57 4.83
CA ALA A 119 -2.08 9.54 4.69
C ALA A 119 -2.51 8.31 3.86
N PHE A 120 -3.77 7.93 3.98
CA PHE A 120 -4.37 6.83 3.24
C PHE A 120 -5.69 7.23 2.62
N THR A 121 -6.04 6.61 1.51
CA THR A 121 -7.37 6.71 0.91
C THR A 121 -8.39 5.87 1.65
N ILE A 122 -9.64 5.96 1.20
CA ILE A 122 -10.67 4.95 1.45
C ILE A 122 -10.10 3.58 1.09
N PRO A 123 -10.19 2.55 1.96
CA PRO A 123 -9.74 1.21 1.65
C PRO A 123 -10.38 0.64 0.39
N HIS A 124 -9.54 0.15 -0.50
CA HIS A 124 -9.97 -0.49 -1.74
C HIS A 124 -10.14 -2.01 -1.60
N PHE A 125 -9.63 -2.59 -0.50
CA PHE A 125 -9.76 -4.01 -0.17
C PHE A 125 -9.71 -4.22 1.35
N ILE A 126 -10.34 -5.31 1.83
CA ILE A 126 -10.24 -5.75 3.22
C ILE A 126 -9.89 -7.23 3.22
N THR A 127 -8.80 -7.59 3.88
CA THR A 127 -8.22 -8.93 3.97
C THR A 127 -7.80 -9.24 5.41
N GLY A 128 -7.09 -10.32 5.62
CA GLY A 128 -6.43 -10.64 6.88
C GLY A 128 -5.33 -11.70 6.69
N ALA A 129 -4.41 -11.75 7.63
CA ALA A 129 -3.28 -12.66 7.57
C ALA A 129 -3.69 -14.12 7.80
N ARG A 130 -3.12 -15.03 7.02
CA ARG A 130 -3.23 -16.48 7.15
C ARG A 130 -1.88 -17.16 6.92
N LEU A 131 -1.85 -18.47 7.00
CA LEU A 131 -0.65 -19.27 6.77
C LEU A 131 -0.67 -19.89 5.38
N LEU A 132 0.46 -19.83 4.69
CA LEU A 132 0.79 -20.65 3.51
C LEU A 132 1.74 -21.76 3.95
N VAL A 133 1.44 -22.98 3.61
CA VAL A 133 2.27 -24.16 3.88
C VAL A 133 2.37 -25.05 2.64
N ARG A 134 3.32 -25.98 2.63
CA ARG A 134 3.32 -27.04 1.61
C ARG A 134 2.06 -27.87 1.67
N ALA A 135 1.65 -28.42 0.55
CA ALA A 135 0.42 -29.21 0.45
C ALA A 135 0.42 -30.45 1.35
N ASP A 136 1.57 -31.06 1.57
CA ASP A 136 1.80 -32.22 2.42
C ASP A 136 1.96 -31.88 3.92
N SER A 137 2.09 -30.61 4.28
CA SER A 137 2.25 -30.19 5.67
C SER A 137 0.99 -30.50 6.50
N PRO A 138 1.13 -31.08 7.71
CA PRO A 138 0.02 -31.28 8.61
C PRO A 138 -0.46 -30.01 9.30
N VAL A 139 0.27 -28.91 9.22
CA VAL A 139 0.01 -27.64 9.91
C VAL A 139 -1.30 -27.03 9.42
N GLN A 140 -2.19 -26.71 10.37
CA GLN A 140 -3.48 -26.06 10.15
C GLN A 140 -3.61 -24.75 10.94
N ARG A 141 -2.78 -24.54 11.97
CA ARG A 141 -2.88 -23.40 12.89
C ARG A 141 -1.50 -22.95 13.33
N ILE A 142 -1.39 -21.67 13.73
CA ILE A 142 -0.12 -21.05 14.13
C ILE A 142 0.47 -21.74 15.38
N GLU A 143 -0.37 -22.24 16.27
CA GLU A 143 0.06 -22.93 17.49
C GLU A 143 0.84 -24.23 17.22
N GLU A 144 0.68 -24.82 16.04
CA GLU A 144 1.36 -26.05 15.61
C GLU A 144 2.77 -25.78 15.05
N LEU A 145 3.19 -24.51 15.02
CA LEU A 145 4.51 -24.08 14.55
C LEU A 145 5.54 -23.96 15.69
N GLY A 146 5.19 -24.34 16.93
CA GLY A 146 6.13 -24.33 18.04
C GLY A 146 7.42 -25.08 17.76
N GLY A 147 8.58 -24.39 17.92
CA GLY A 147 9.90 -24.96 17.61
C GLY A 147 10.23 -25.06 16.12
N LYS A 148 9.34 -24.62 15.22
CA LYS A 148 9.54 -24.64 13.76
C LYS A 148 9.88 -23.24 13.26
N LYS A 149 10.40 -23.17 12.02
CA LYS A 149 10.65 -21.91 11.32
C LYS A 149 9.42 -21.43 10.57
N LEU A 150 9.14 -20.13 10.69
CA LEU A 150 8.09 -19.42 9.95
C LEU A 150 8.71 -18.19 9.30
N VAL A 151 8.35 -17.89 8.05
CA VAL A 151 8.74 -16.66 7.39
C VAL A 151 7.57 -15.67 7.35
N SER A 152 7.86 -14.38 7.43
CA SER A 152 6.99 -13.30 6.98
C SER A 152 7.81 -12.22 6.27
N THR A 153 7.12 -11.31 5.56
CA THR A 153 7.84 -10.29 4.80
C THR A 153 8.15 -9.07 5.68
N LYS A 154 9.39 -8.62 5.64
CA LYS A 154 9.87 -7.45 6.41
C LYS A 154 9.02 -6.21 6.13
N GLY A 155 8.63 -5.45 7.18
CA GLY A 155 7.86 -4.21 7.07
C GLY A 155 6.35 -4.40 6.88
N THR A 156 5.83 -5.61 7.10
CA THR A 156 4.40 -5.93 7.02
C THR A 156 3.72 -5.99 8.38
N THR A 157 2.41 -5.76 8.40
CA THR A 157 1.55 -5.97 9.58
C THR A 157 1.43 -7.44 9.96
N PRO A 158 1.33 -8.42 9.02
CA PRO A 158 1.39 -9.84 9.36
C PRO A 158 2.66 -10.27 10.10
N LEU A 159 3.84 -9.70 9.77
CA LEU A 159 5.07 -9.97 10.53
C LEU A 159 4.93 -9.51 11.98
N LYS A 160 4.48 -8.27 12.21
CA LYS A 160 4.25 -7.74 13.56
C LYS A 160 3.23 -8.58 14.35
N ALA A 161 2.15 -8.97 13.69
CA ALA A 161 1.10 -9.77 14.31
C ALA A 161 1.60 -11.15 14.74
N VAL A 162 2.36 -11.86 13.90
CA VAL A 162 2.89 -13.17 14.26
C VAL A 162 3.97 -13.07 15.34
N GLU A 163 4.81 -12.05 15.32
CA GLU A 163 5.78 -11.79 16.40
C GLU A 163 5.07 -11.54 17.74
N GLN A 164 3.99 -10.77 17.74
CA GLN A 164 3.19 -10.52 18.94
C GLN A 164 2.51 -11.79 19.44
N THR A 165 1.87 -12.57 18.55
CA THR A 165 1.23 -13.84 18.88
C THR A 165 2.24 -14.84 19.44
N ASN A 166 3.43 -14.94 18.83
CA ASN A 166 4.51 -15.81 19.30
C ASN A 166 4.95 -15.47 20.72
N ARG A 167 5.11 -14.18 21.03
CA ARG A 167 5.46 -13.71 22.38
C ARG A 167 4.34 -13.94 23.40
N SER A 168 3.11 -13.53 23.08
CA SER A 168 1.98 -13.57 24.02
C SER A 168 1.54 -15.00 24.36
N HIS A 169 1.67 -15.94 23.42
CA HIS A 169 1.29 -17.34 23.60
C HIS A 169 2.49 -18.28 23.87
N LEU A 170 3.72 -17.73 23.97
CA LEU A 170 4.95 -18.49 24.23
C LEU A 170 5.16 -19.65 23.25
N LEU A 171 4.84 -19.45 21.96
CA LEU A 171 4.83 -20.51 20.96
C LEU A 171 6.22 -21.02 20.58
N ARG A 172 7.28 -20.23 20.82
CA ARG A 172 8.68 -20.56 20.47
C ARG A 172 8.89 -20.80 18.97
N ILE A 173 8.19 -20.03 18.12
CA ILE A 173 8.36 -20.07 16.67
C ILE A 173 9.65 -19.31 16.31
N ASP A 174 10.50 -19.88 15.47
CA ASP A 174 11.65 -19.20 14.88
C ASP A 174 11.18 -18.38 13.68
N ILE A 175 11.08 -17.04 13.83
CA ILE A 175 10.51 -16.15 12.83
C ILE A 175 11.62 -15.53 11.99
N VAL A 176 11.56 -15.75 10.68
CA VAL A 176 12.48 -15.23 9.66
C VAL A 176 11.79 -14.12 8.86
N ALA A 177 12.51 -13.04 8.55
CA ALA A 177 12.00 -11.94 7.74
C ALA A 177 12.56 -11.99 6.32
N ALA A 178 11.69 -12.24 5.32
CA ALA A 178 12.05 -12.19 3.90
C ALA A 178 11.99 -10.75 3.35
N PRO A 179 12.78 -10.42 2.31
CA PRO A 179 12.78 -9.08 1.72
C PRO A 179 11.48 -8.76 0.95
N ASP A 180 10.86 -9.75 0.32
CA ASP A 180 9.61 -9.64 -0.44
C ASP A 180 8.79 -10.93 -0.36
N HIS A 181 7.55 -10.88 -0.91
CA HIS A 181 6.61 -12.00 -0.82
C HIS A 181 7.02 -13.20 -1.69
N GLY A 182 7.59 -12.95 -2.87
CA GLY A 182 8.04 -14.01 -3.77
C GLY A 182 9.11 -14.87 -3.10
N LYS A 183 10.11 -14.22 -2.47
CA LYS A 183 11.18 -14.91 -1.73
C LYS A 183 10.65 -15.72 -0.56
N ALA A 184 9.64 -15.19 0.17
CA ALA A 184 9.02 -15.92 1.26
C ALA A 184 8.33 -17.21 0.80
N VAL A 185 7.65 -17.19 -0.37
CA VAL A 185 7.07 -18.40 -0.96
C VAL A 185 8.15 -19.40 -1.37
N ASP A 186 9.28 -18.94 -1.97
CA ASP A 186 10.40 -19.81 -2.33
C ASP A 186 10.93 -20.60 -1.13
N MET A 187 11.03 -19.94 0.04
CA MET A 187 11.48 -20.57 1.29
C MET A 187 10.51 -21.66 1.79
N VAL A 188 9.20 -21.49 1.59
CA VAL A 188 8.21 -22.55 1.92
C VAL A 188 8.32 -23.72 0.93
N GLU A 189 8.40 -23.43 -0.37
CA GLU A 189 8.49 -24.47 -1.41
C GLU A 189 9.77 -25.32 -1.28
N SER A 190 10.89 -24.69 -0.93
CA SER A 190 12.17 -25.40 -0.71
C SER A 190 12.20 -26.19 0.60
N GLY A 191 11.26 -25.96 1.52
CA GLY A 191 11.26 -26.56 2.86
C GLY A 191 12.24 -25.89 3.84
N GLU A 192 12.81 -24.74 3.50
CA GLU A 192 13.67 -23.94 4.41
C GLU A 192 12.89 -23.48 5.64
N VAL A 193 11.59 -23.18 5.46
CA VAL A 193 10.65 -22.85 6.51
C VAL A 193 9.36 -23.66 6.39
N GLU A 194 8.65 -23.84 7.50
CA GLU A 194 7.40 -24.61 7.52
C GLU A 194 6.21 -23.84 6.97
N ALA A 195 6.16 -22.53 7.24
CA ALA A 195 5.02 -21.70 6.87
C ALA A 195 5.44 -20.27 6.50
N PHE A 196 4.60 -19.60 5.69
CA PHE A 196 4.66 -18.17 5.43
C PHE A 196 3.36 -17.51 5.92
N VAL A 197 3.45 -16.48 6.77
CA VAL A 197 2.31 -15.69 7.21
C VAL A 197 2.22 -14.40 6.43
N MET A 198 1.04 -14.17 5.77
CA MET A 198 0.76 -12.98 4.96
C MET A 198 -0.75 -12.85 4.73
N ASP A 199 -1.18 -11.70 4.20
CA ASP A 199 -2.55 -11.46 3.77
C ASP A 199 -3.03 -12.58 2.85
N ASP A 200 -4.18 -13.18 3.16
CA ASP A 200 -4.66 -14.38 2.46
C ASP A 200 -4.84 -14.15 0.96
N VAL A 201 -5.33 -12.99 0.56
CA VAL A 201 -5.47 -12.61 -0.85
C VAL A 201 -4.11 -12.60 -1.59
N LEU A 202 -3.04 -12.12 -0.93
CA LEU A 202 -1.69 -12.16 -1.48
C LEU A 202 -1.18 -13.60 -1.58
N LEU A 203 -1.46 -14.44 -0.56
CA LEU A 203 -1.10 -15.85 -0.58
C LEU A 203 -1.77 -16.57 -1.76
N PHE A 204 -3.08 -16.36 -1.99
CA PHE A 204 -3.78 -16.94 -3.13
C PHE A 204 -3.20 -16.45 -4.47
N GLY A 205 -2.91 -15.15 -4.59
CA GLY A 205 -2.30 -14.58 -5.80
C GLY A 205 -0.91 -15.15 -6.09
N LEU A 206 -0.07 -15.27 -5.06
CA LEU A 206 1.27 -15.84 -5.17
C LEU A 206 1.22 -17.32 -5.56
N VAL A 207 0.37 -18.12 -4.91
CA VAL A 207 0.19 -19.55 -5.23
C VAL A 207 -0.28 -19.73 -6.67
N ALA A 208 -1.31 -18.99 -7.10
CA ALA A 208 -1.85 -19.10 -8.45
C ALA A 208 -0.81 -18.83 -9.54
N ASN A 209 0.25 -18.08 -9.22
CA ASN A 209 1.32 -17.73 -10.14
C ASN A 209 2.55 -18.63 -10.03
N ARG A 210 2.54 -19.68 -9.19
CA ARG A 210 3.63 -20.66 -9.11
C ARG A 210 3.57 -21.66 -10.28
N PRO A 211 4.72 -22.26 -10.66
CA PRO A 211 4.75 -23.34 -11.66
C PRO A 211 3.92 -24.56 -11.24
N LYS A 212 3.85 -24.85 -9.94
CA LYS A 212 3.09 -25.96 -9.35
C LYS A 212 2.17 -25.47 -8.22
N PRO A 213 1.04 -24.82 -8.54
CA PRO A 213 0.15 -24.25 -7.50
C PRO A 213 -0.34 -25.30 -6.49
N GLY A 214 -0.60 -26.53 -6.92
CA GLY A 214 -1.03 -27.64 -6.06
C GLY A 214 0.00 -28.11 -5.03
N GLY A 215 1.23 -27.64 -5.09
CA GLY A 215 2.28 -27.91 -4.09
C GLY A 215 2.14 -27.10 -2.79
N LEU A 216 1.24 -26.12 -2.76
CA LEU A 216 1.03 -25.21 -1.64
C LEU A 216 -0.47 -25.12 -1.27
N LYS A 217 -0.76 -24.79 -0.03
CA LYS A 217 -2.12 -24.53 0.46
C LYS A 217 -2.16 -23.40 1.49
N VAL A 218 -3.22 -22.62 1.47
CA VAL A 218 -3.52 -21.58 2.48
C VAL A 218 -4.38 -22.20 3.56
N VAL A 219 -3.96 -22.09 4.82
CA VAL A 219 -4.60 -22.72 5.97
C VAL A 219 -4.82 -21.75 7.12
N GLY A 220 -5.57 -22.17 8.13
CA GLY A 220 -5.80 -21.43 9.35
C GLY A 220 -6.93 -20.39 9.26
N LYS A 221 -7.25 -19.80 10.41
CA LYS A 221 -8.17 -18.65 10.52
C LYS A 221 -7.43 -17.36 10.19
N LEU A 222 -8.19 -16.29 9.94
CA LEU A 222 -7.62 -14.94 9.86
C LEU A 222 -7.01 -14.56 11.22
N LEU A 223 -5.76 -14.10 11.19
CA LEU A 223 -5.01 -13.64 12.36
C LEU A 223 -5.18 -12.13 12.58
N THR A 224 -5.49 -11.40 11.52
CA THR A 224 -5.63 -9.93 11.52
C THR A 224 -6.81 -9.51 10.65
N THR A 225 -7.14 -8.20 10.72
CA THR A 225 -7.99 -7.51 9.74
C THR A 225 -7.17 -6.39 9.11
N GLU A 226 -7.03 -6.43 7.78
CA GLU A 226 -6.13 -5.56 7.04
C GLU A 226 -6.92 -4.73 6.00
N PRO A 227 -7.31 -3.48 6.32
CA PRO A 227 -7.89 -2.59 5.33
C PRO A 227 -6.77 -2.01 4.44
N LEU A 228 -6.71 -2.48 3.20
CA LEU A 228 -5.69 -2.06 2.24
C LEU A 228 -6.11 -0.78 1.53
N ALA A 229 -5.23 0.23 1.49
CA ALA A 229 -5.50 1.53 0.90
C ALA A 229 -4.28 2.06 0.14
N ILE A 230 -4.52 3.01 -0.77
CA ILE A 230 -3.46 3.76 -1.45
C ILE A 230 -2.86 4.74 -0.43
N MET A 231 -1.55 4.79 -0.36
CA MET A 231 -0.81 5.63 0.58
C MET A 231 -0.37 6.93 -0.09
N LEU A 232 -0.47 8.04 0.63
CA LEU A 232 -0.22 9.41 0.17
C LEU A 232 0.68 10.15 1.16
N PRO A 233 1.39 11.21 0.74
CA PRO A 233 2.07 12.12 1.65
C PRO A 233 1.10 12.73 2.67
N LYS A 234 1.58 12.89 3.92
CA LYS A 234 0.80 13.45 5.02
C LYS A 234 0.92 14.96 5.02
N GLY A 235 0.66 15.75 4.43
CA GLY A 235 0.85 17.23 4.50
C GLY A 235 0.28 17.95 3.29
N ASP A 236 -0.35 17.19 2.39
CA ASP A 236 -0.99 17.73 1.19
C ASP A 236 -2.50 17.45 1.21
N PRO A 237 -3.29 18.27 1.93
CA PRO A 237 -4.72 18.06 2.04
C PRO A 237 -5.46 18.28 0.71
N ALA A 238 -4.92 19.09 -0.20
CA ALA A 238 -5.52 19.34 -1.50
C ALA A 238 -5.37 18.10 -2.42
N PHE A 239 -4.19 17.49 -2.44
CA PHE A 239 -3.95 16.24 -3.16
C PHE A 239 -4.77 15.09 -2.57
N LYS A 240 -4.73 14.93 -1.22
CA LYS A 240 -5.54 13.92 -0.54
C LYS A 240 -7.03 14.04 -0.89
N LYS A 241 -7.57 15.25 -0.83
CA LYS A 241 -8.97 15.49 -1.16
C LYS A 241 -9.30 15.05 -2.60
N LEU A 242 -8.47 15.42 -3.56
CA LEU A 242 -8.66 15.02 -4.96
C LEU A 242 -8.67 13.50 -5.12
N VAL A 243 -7.72 12.82 -4.48
CA VAL A 243 -7.60 11.36 -4.53
C VAL A 243 -8.80 10.66 -3.87
N ASP A 244 -9.24 11.14 -2.71
CA ASP A 244 -10.41 10.60 -2.02
C ASP A 244 -11.72 10.86 -2.78
N ASP A 245 -11.86 12.03 -3.41
CA ASP A 245 -13.01 12.35 -4.26
C ASP A 245 -13.10 11.37 -5.44
N GLU A 246 -11.97 11.05 -6.08
CA GLU A 246 -11.95 10.09 -7.18
C GLU A 246 -12.23 8.66 -6.68
N MET A 247 -11.64 8.24 -5.57
CA MET A 247 -11.94 6.93 -4.97
C MET A 247 -13.42 6.80 -4.63
N ARG A 248 -14.00 7.83 -4.02
CA ARG A 248 -15.44 7.89 -3.72
C ARG A 248 -16.28 7.83 -4.98
N ARG A 249 -15.90 8.57 -6.02
CA ARG A 249 -16.56 8.55 -7.32
C ARG A 249 -16.59 7.14 -7.91
N LEU A 250 -15.44 6.46 -7.96
CA LEU A 250 -15.31 5.09 -8.46
C LEU A 250 -16.22 4.11 -7.70
N ILE A 251 -16.31 4.25 -6.37
CA ILE A 251 -17.16 3.40 -5.52
C ILE A 251 -18.65 3.68 -5.76
N VAL A 252 -19.06 4.96 -5.68
CA VAL A 252 -20.46 5.36 -5.79
C VAL A 252 -21.02 5.14 -7.22
N SER A 253 -20.23 5.41 -8.26
CA SER A 253 -20.60 5.13 -9.65
C SER A 253 -20.54 3.65 -10.00
N LYS A 254 -20.02 2.81 -9.09
CA LYS A 254 -19.79 1.37 -9.30
C LYS A 254 -18.71 1.04 -10.34
N GLU A 255 -17.96 2.01 -10.82
CA GLU A 255 -16.82 1.78 -11.73
C GLU A 255 -15.69 0.96 -11.08
N ILE A 256 -15.63 0.91 -9.76
CA ILE A 256 -14.67 0.06 -9.04
C ILE A 256 -14.92 -1.44 -9.30
N TYR A 257 -16.16 -1.88 -9.56
CA TYR A 257 -16.49 -3.29 -9.73
C TYR A 257 -15.89 -3.90 -11.01
N PRO A 258 -15.99 -3.32 -12.21
CA PRO A 258 -15.29 -3.83 -13.39
C PRO A 258 -13.77 -3.92 -13.21
N ILE A 259 -13.17 -2.96 -12.46
CA ILE A 259 -11.74 -3.01 -12.15
C ILE A 259 -11.45 -4.17 -11.18
N TYR A 260 -12.30 -4.36 -10.16
CA TYR A 260 -12.20 -5.50 -9.24
C TYR A 260 -12.32 -6.83 -10.00
N ASP A 261 -13.37 -6.99 -10.82
CA ASP A 261 -13.63 -8.22 -11.57
C ASP A 261 -12.48 -8.61 -12.48
N LYS A 262 -11.84 -7.60 -13.11
CA LYS A 262 -10.65 -7.83 -13.96
C LYS A 262 -9.53 -8.56 -13.20
N TRP A 263 -9.30 -8.23 -11.93
CA TRP A 263 -8.15 -8.72 -11.17
C TRP A 263 -8.45 -9.89 -10.23
N PHE A 264 -9.72 -10.10 -9.88
CA PHE A 264 -10.10 -11.12 -8.91
C PHE A 264 -10.97 -12.24 -9.50
N LEU A 265 -11.70 -11.98 -10.60
CA LEU A 265 -12.63 -12.96 -11.20
C LEU A 265 -12.18 -13.42 -12.59
N LYS A 266 -11.37 -12.63 -13.29
CA LYS A 266 -10.86 -12.99 -14.61
C LYS A 266 -9.42 -13.49 -14.54
N PRO A 267 -8.97 -14.21 -15.59
CA PRO A 267 -7.57 -14.61 -15.70
C PRO A 267 -6.63 -13.39 -15.73
N ILE A 268 -5.57 -13.42 -14.91
CA ILE A 268 -4.58 -12.34 -14.78
C ILE A 268 -3.17 -12.81 -15.19
N PRO A 269 -2.32 -11.89 -15.73
CA PRO A 269 -0.94 -12.21 -16.04
C PRO A 269 -0.15 -12.57 -14.75
N PRO A 270 1.02 -13.25 -14.88
CA PRO A 270 1.59 -13.79 -16.09
C PRO A 270 1.05 -15.20 -16.45
N LYS A 271 0.42 -15.90 -15.50
CA LYS A 271 -0.04 -17.30 -15.68
C LYS A 271 -1.44 -17.44 -16.25
N ASN A 272 -2.12 -16.34 -16.53
CA ASN A 272 -3.49 -16.32 -17.04
C ASN A 272 -4.46 -17.14 -16.18
N THR A 273 -4.33 -17.01 -14.85
CA THR A 273 -5.12 -17.75 -13.85
C THR A 273 -6.08 -16.79 -13.15
N ALA A 274 -7.35 -17.20 -12.98
CA ALA A 274 -8.33 -16.44 -12.20
C ALA A 274 -8.25 -16.84 -10.72
N LEU A 275 -8.36 -15.85 -9.83
CA LEU A 275 -8.38 -16.10 -8.39
C LEU A 275 -9.75 -16.55 -7.88
N ASN A 276 -10.81 -16.26 -8.63
CA ASN A 276 -12.21 -16.57 -8.29
C ASN A 276 -12.65 -16.02 -6.93
N MET A 277 -12.21 -14.81 -6.59
CA MET A 277 -12.48 -14.15 -5.32
C MET A 277 -13.51 -13.03 -5.51
N PRO A 278 -14.80 -13.25 -5.28
CA PRO A 278 -15.83 -12.21 -5.39
C PRO A 278 -15.66 -11.17 -4.27
N VAL A 279 -16.16 -9.94 -4.50
CA VAL A 279 -16.18 -8.88 -3.48
C VAL A 279 -16.84 -9.41 -2.22
N SER A 280 -16.13 -9.37 -1.08
CA SER A 280 -16.62 -9.85 0.21
C SER A 280 -17.81 -9.02 0.72
N TYR A 281 -18.66 -9.61 1.58
CA TYR A 281 -19.75 -8.86 2.23
C TYR A 281 -19.22 -7.68 3.03
N LEU A 282 -18.11 -7.86 3.75
CA LEU A 282 -17.49 -6.82 4.55
C LEU A 282 -17.04 -5.63 3.68
N LEU A 283 -16.41 -5.91 2.53
CA LEU A 283 -15.98 -4.87 1.60
C LEU A 283 -17.16 -4.16 0.94
N LYS A 284 -18.20 -4.91 0.54
CA LYS A 284 -19.45 -4.32 0.01
C LYS A 284 -20.13 -3.42 1.03
N ASP A 285 -20.18 -3.84 2.28
CA ASP A 285 -20.79 -3.05 3.36
C ASP A 285 -19.98 -1.80 3.66
N PHE A 286 -18.66 -1.92 3.69
CA PHE A 286 -17.76 -0.80 3.86
C PHE A 286 -17.93 0.26 2.75
N TRP A 287 -18.12 -0.16 1.50
CA TRP A 287 -18.32 0.75 0.36
C TRP A 287 -19.70 1.43 0.31
N LYS A 288 -20.66 1.06 1.16
CA LYS A 288 -21.92 1.81 1.29
C LYS A 288 -21.70 3.18 1.92
N TYR A 289 -20.74 3.27 2.86
CA TYR A 289 -20.38 4.49 3.57
C TYR A 289 -18.87 4.67 3.53
N PRO A 290 -18.31 4.97 2.34
CA PRO A 290 -16.88 4.94 2.13
C PRO A 290 -16.18 6.04 2.93
N THR A 291 -15.24 5.63 3.80
CA THR A 291 -14.43 6.49 4.66
C THR A 291 -12.98 6.02 4.70
N ASP A 292 -12.04 6.94 4.88
CA ASP A 292 -10.63 6.65 5.13
C ASP A 292 -10.34 6.41 6.62
N ILE A 293 -11.32 6.65 7.50
CA ILE A 293 -11.23 6.37 8.93
C ILE A 293 -11.57 4.90 9.15
N VAL A 294 -10.58 4.15 9.58
CA VAL A 294 -10.73 2.73 9.91
C VAL A 294 -10.47 2.53 11.41
N PRO A 295 -11.25 1.68 12.08
CA PRO A 295 -11.19 1.51 13.54
C PRO A 295 -10.01 0.64 14.01
N PHE A 296 -9.03 0.31 13.14
CA PHE A 296 -7.93 -0.62 13.40
C PHE A 296 -6.58 0.07 13.47
#